data_86d1bf7cbae27855d38580fcc7db8da6
#
_entry.id   86d1bf7cbae27855d38580fcc7db8da6
#
_cell.length_a   1.000
_cell.length_b   1.000
_cell.length_c   1.000
_cell.angle_alpha   90.00
_cell.angle_beta   90.00
_cell.angle_gamma   90.00
#
_symmetry.space_group_name_H-M   'P 1'
#
loop_
_entity.id
_entity.type
_entity.pdbx_description
1 polymer ?
#
loop_
_entity_poly.entity_id
_entity_poly.type
_entity_poly.pdbx_seq_one_letter_code
_entity_poly.pdbx_strand_id
1 'polypeptide(L)'
;MPAKTAGFTLVELLLAITLMSILLALTYTGLRAATRSSERGELMLAAGGEMRASHQFMRRQLNQMLPLPFDVTDSIDEVHIVFAGDARSIQFVAPMPGYLGSGGPQVQLIELTSGTDSVLQFSHALLQGYEEERLFDRDPVILLEGVQSGGFEFLGLDEDGEPAGWTSSWDQPELLPLAVRLNVEFAGDTRLLWPELVAGVRIDESAVQGGAGRPTYEQTIKNLISGKGRAKKK
;
A
#
# COMPACT_ATOMS: atom_id res chain seq x y z
N MET A 1 79.55 34.00 1.81
CA MET A 1 78.59 34.82 2.60
C MET A 1 77.69 33.87 3.39
N PRO A 2 77.74 33.91 4.72
CA PRO A 2 76.85 33.04 5.50
C PRO A 2 75.42 33.58 5.41
N ALA A 3 74.45 32.72 5.05
CA ALA A 3 73.01 33.02 5.09
C ALA A 3 72.60 33.27 6.53
N LYS A 4 72.00 34.42 6.82
CA LYS A 4 71.40 34.70 8.16
C LYS A 4 70.24 33.81 8.35
N THR A 5 70.30 32.81 9.25
CA THR A 5 69.19 32.06 9.76
C THR A 5 68.33 33.00 10.60
N ALA A 6 67.17 33.43 10.07
CA ALA A 6 66.19 34.17 10.85
C ALA A 6 65.46 33.15 11.76
N GLY A 7 65.56 33.37 13.06
CA GLY A 7 64.83 32.58 14.07
C GLY A 7 63.34 32.97 14.10
N PHE A 8 62.47 32.01 14.34
CA PHE A 8 61.03 32.23 14.52
C PHE A 8 60.77 33.10 15.78
N THR A 9 59.87 34.07 15.63
CA THR A 9 59.45 34.88 16.78
C THR A 9 58.32 34.16 17.57
N LEU A 10 58.26 34.36 18.88
CA LEU A 10 57.22 33.79 19.73
C LEU A 10 55.81 34.22 19.29
N VAL A 11 55.67 35.44 18.77
CA VAL A 11 54.42 35.97 18.25
C VAL A 11 53.95 35.23 16.96
N GLU A 12 54.90 34.90 16.09
CA GLU A 12 54.62 34.14 14.87
C GLU A 12 54.18 32.74 15.16
N LEU A 13 54.74 32.09 16.16
CA LEU A 13 54.30 30.77 16.67
C LEU A 13 52.90 30.84 17.25
N LEU A 14 52.61 31.84 18.09
CA LEU A 14 51.26 32.04 18.64
C LEU A 14 50.22 32.30 17.54
N LEU A 15 50.54 33.13 16.55
CA LEU A 15 49.66 33.39 15.45
C LEU A 15 49.39 32.14 14.61
N ALA A 16 50.42 31.34 14.34
CA ALA A 16 50.30 30.11 13.61
C ALA A 16 49.37 29.09 14.31
N ILE A 17 49.52 28.91 15.67
CA ILE A 17 48.69 28.02 16.45
C ILE A 17 47.25 28.51 16.52
N THR A 18 47.01 29.81 16.66
CA THR A 18 45.65 30.37 16.69
C THR A 18 44.95 30.19 15.33
N LEU A 19 45.62 30.48 14.22
CA LEU A 19 45.08 30.24 12.89
C LEU A 19 44.80 28.76 12.63
N MET A 20 45.72 27.89 13.04
CA MET A 20 45.54 26.44 12.91
C MET A 20 44.33 25.94 13.72
N SER A 21 44.15 26.45 14.94
CA SER A 21 43.02 26.11 15.83
C SER A 21 41.69 26.54 15.21
N ILE A 22 41.65 27.76 14.60
CA ILE A 22 40.46 28.25 13.91
C ILE A 22 40.14 27.37 12.67
N LEU A 23 41.14 27.03 11.89
CA LEU A 23 40.99 26.15 10.73
C LEU A 23 40.45 24.77 11.12
N LEU A 24 41.01 24.16 12.18
CA LEU A 24 40.54 22.89 12.70
C LEU A 24 39.09 22.96 13.20
N ALA A 25 38.72 24.04 13.91
CA ALA A 25 37.36 24.25 14.39
C ALA A 25 36.37 24.40 13.22
N LEU A 26 36.72 25.16 12.18
CA LEU A 26 35.89 25.31 10.98
C LEU A 26 35.75 23.99 10.22
N THR A 27 36.83 23.25 10.06
CA THR A 27 36.82 21.94 9.40
C THR A 27 35.97 20.95 10.15
N TYR A 28 36.10 20.91 11.49
CA TYR A 28 35.29 20.03 12.33
C TYR A 28 33.77 20.35 12.26
N THR A 29 33.45 21.65 12.33
CA THR A 29 32.04 22.08 12.21
C THR A 29 31.44 21.78 10.84
N GLY A 30 32.24 21.99 9.77
CA GLY A 30 31.86 21.64 8.41
C GLY A 30 31.60 20.14 8.23
N LEU A 31 32.52 19.31 8.72
CA LEU A 31 32.37 17.85 8.69
C LEU A 31 31.12 17.39 9.45
N ARG A 32 30.90 17.92 10.66
CA ARG A 32 29.74 17.60 11.46
C ARG A 32 28.42 18.03 10.81
N ALA A 33 28.40 19.15 10.11
CA ALA A 33 27.24 19.59 9.36
C ALA A 33 26.97 18.66 8.16
N ALA A 34 28.02 18.22 7.47
CA ALA A 34 27.92 17.29 6.35
C ALA A 34 27.35 15.91 6.77
N THR A 35 27.88 15.34 7.86
CA THR A 35 27.41 14.04 8.38
C THR A 35 25.93 14.10 8.79
N ARG A 36 25.52 15.14 9.52
CA ARG A 36 24.10 15.33 9.89
C ARG A 36 23.18 15.50 8.68
N SER A 37 23.66 16.17 7.64
CA SER A 37 22.87 16.33 6.40
C SER A 37 22.72 15.00 5.68
N SER A 38 23.79 14.19 5.64
CA SER A 38 23.77 12.84 5.05
C SER A 38 22.80 11.92 5.77
N GLU A 39 22.87 11.85 7.11
CA GLU A 39 21.98 11.04 7.94
C GLU A 39 20.50 11.40 7.72
N ARG A 40 20.18 12.70 7.69
CA ARG A 40 18.81 13.15 7.39
C ARG A 40 18.36 12.78 5.99
N GLY A 41 19.28 12.88 5.02
CA GLY A 41 19.02 12.47 3.64
C GLY A 41 18.73 10.98 3.52
N GLU A 42 19.50 10.15 4.21
CA GLU A 42 19.30 8.69 4.24
C GLU A 42 17.95 8.30 4.86
N LEU A 43 17.56 8.93 5.97
CA LEU A 43 16.26 8.70 6.61
C LEU A 43 15.09 9.09 5.68
N MET A 44 15.19 10.23 4.99
CA MET A 44 14.16 10.64 4.03
C MET A 44 14.07 9.70 2.82
N LEU A 45 15.20 9.21 2.34
CA LEU A 45 15.24 8.25 1.23
C LEU A 45 14.64 6.90 1.65
N ALA A 46 14.94 6.44 2.86
CA ALA A 46 14.38 5.20 3.41
C ALA A 46 12.84 5.30 3.52
N ALA A 47 12.34 6.34 4.19
CA ALA A 47 10.89 6.56 4.34
C ALA A 47 10.17 6.71 2.98
N GLY A 48 10.77 7.44 2.04
CA GLY A 48 10.23 7.54 0.67
C GLY A 48 10.31 6.22 -0.10
N GLY A 49 11.27 5.35 0.23
CA GLY A 49 11.40 4.01 -0.32
C GLY A 49 10.27 3.08 0.15
N GLU A 50 10.02 3.05 1.44
CA GLU A 50 8.94 2.27 2.07
C GLU A 50 7.57 2.69 1.53
N MET A 51 7.30 3.99 1.48
CA MET A 51 6.06 4.52 0.93
C MET A 51 5.84 4.08 -0.53
N ARG A 52 6.87 4.16 -1.37
CA ARG A 52 6.77 3.71 -2.77
C ARG A 52 6.55 2.20 -2.87
N ALA A 53 7.21 1.42 -2.03
CA ALA A 53 7.05 -0.03 -1.99
C ALA A 53 5.61 -0.41 -1.60
N SER A 54 5.06 0.22 -0.57
CA SER A 54 3.69 0.03 -0.10
C SER A 54 2.67 0.44 -1.16
N HIS A 55 2.86 1.59 -1.80
CA HIS A 55 2.01 2.05 -2.90
C HIS A 55 2.02 1.08 -4.09
N GLN A 56 3.19 0.58 -4.49
CA GLN A 56 3.32 -0.39 -5.58
C GLN A 56 2.73 -1.75 -5.21
N PHE A 57 2.92 -2.20 -3.96
CA PHE A 57 2.32 -3.41 -3.44
C PHE A 57 0.80 -3.33 -3.51
N MET A 58 0.21 -2.28 -2.93
CA MET A 58 -1.23 -2.08 -2.93
C MET A 58 -1.80 -2.02 -4.34
N ARG A 59 -1.22 -1.19 -5.22
CA ARG A 59 -1.66 -1.10 -6.61
C ARG A 59 -1.63 -2.46 -7.31
N ARG A 60 -0.63 -3.29 -7.04
CA ARG A 60 -0.52 -4.64 -7.61
C ARG A 60 -1.61 -5.55 -7.10
N GLN A 61 -1.83 -5.57 -5.77
CA GLN A 61 -2.84 -6.44 -5.17
C GLN A 61 -4.26 -6.05 -5.65
N LEU A 62 -4.58 -4.76 -5.64
CA LEU A 62 -5.87 -4.26 -6.11
C LEU A 62 -6.12 -4.56 -7.61
N ASN A 63 -5.09 -4.41 -8.45
CA ASN A 63 -5.23 -4.73 -9.89
C ASN A 63 -5.34 -6.24 -10.17
N GLN A 64 -5.00 -7.09 -9.21
CA GLN A 64 -5.01 -8.55 -9.33
C GLN A 64 -6.17 -9.20 -8.57
N MET A 65 -7.15 -8.43 -8.11
CA MET A 65 -8.34 -8.96 -7.48
C MET A 65 -9.01 -10.02 -8.36
N LEU A 66 -9.43 -11.09 -7.72
CA LEU A 66 -10.12 -12.20 -8.35
C LEU A 66 -11.57 -12.23 -7.89
N PRO A 67 -12.54 -12.42 -8.80
CA PRO A 67 -13.95 -12.53 -8.45
C PRO A 67 -14.27 -13.92 -7.87
N LEU A 68 -13.62 -14.25 -6.76
CA LEU A 68 -13.79 -15.51 -6.04
C LEU A 68 -14.41 -15.22 -4.68
N PRO A 69 -15.51 -15.90 -4.32
CA PRO A 69 -16.10 -15.73 -3.02
C PRO A 69 -15.19 -16.29 -1.92
N PHE A 70 -15.09 -15.57 -0.83
CA PHE A 70 -14.36 -16.00 0.35
C PHE A 70 -15.25 -16.22 1.57
N ASP A 71 -16.50 -15.74 1.53
CA ASP A 71 -17.48 -15.91 2.58
C ASP A 71 -18.89 -15.97 2.01
N VAL A 72 -19.86 -16.36 2.86
CA VAL A 72 -21.29 -16.45 2.52
C VAL A 72 -22.08 -15.82 3.66
N THR A 73 -22.97 -14.90 3.34
CA THR A 73 -23.83 -14.27 4.34
C THR A 73 -24.82 -15.28 4.91
N ASP A 74 -24.99 -15.32 6.24
CA ASP A 74 -25.95 -16.15 6.97
C ASP A 74 -27.44 -15.73 6.74
N SER A 75 -27.75 -15.20 5.58
CA SER A 75 -29.10 -14.78 5.20
C SER A 75 -29.82 -15.86 4.40
N ILE A 76 -31.15 -15.77 4.37
CA ILE A 76 -32.01 -16.74 3.65
C ILE A 76 -31.62 -16.87 2.17
N ASP A 77 -31.00 -15.84 1.58
CA ASP A 77 -30.63 -15.79 0.16
C ASP A 77 -29.16 -16.18 -0.10
N GLU A 78 -28.37 -16.60 0.91
CA GLU A 78 -26.96 -17.05 0.78
C GLU A 78 -26.13 -16.17 -0.19
N VAL A 79 -25.92 -14.91 0.17
CA VAL A 79 -25.12 -13.99 -0.66
C VAL A 79 -23.64 -14.32 -0.54
N HIS A 80 -23.00 -14.64 -1.66
CA HIS A 80 -21.57 -14.93 -1.72
C HIS A 80 -20.74 -13.65 -1.71
N ILE A 81 -19.86 -13.48 -0.72
CA ILE A 81 -19.04 -12.30 -0.56
C ILE A 81 -17.75 -12.46 -1.39
N VAL A 82 -17.64 -11.66 -2.42
CA VAL A 82 -16.47 -11.56 -3.31
C VAL A 82 -15.57 -10.39 -2.93
N PHE A 83 -16.20 -9.31 -2.45
CA PHE A 83 -15.53 -8.10 -1.98
C PHE A 83 -16.32 -7.49 -0.83
N ALA A 84 -15.60 -7.12 0.22
CA ALA A 84 -16.14 -6.32 1.31
C ALA A 84 -15.26 -5.06 1.48
N GLY A 85 -15.90 -3.92 1.70
CA GLY A 85 -15.15 -2.68 1.85
C GLY A 85 -15.94 -1.59 2.53
N ASP A 86 -15.25 -0.86 3.38
CA ASP A 86 -15.70 0.37 4.01
C ASP A 86 -14.58 1.42 3.97
N ALA A 87 -14.82 2.59 4.58
CA ALA A 87 -13.82 3.66 4.61
C ALA A 87 -12.50 3.27 5.28
N ARG A 88 -12.48 2.22 6.11
CA ARG A 88 -11.32 1.83 6.93
C ARG A 88 -10.68 0.53 6.49
N SER A 89 -11.41 -0.34 5.84
CA SER A 89 -10.95 -1.68 5.50
C SER A 89 -11.45 -2.15 4.14
N ILE A 90 -10.66 -3.02 3.51
CA ILE A 90 -11.05 -3.75 2.31
C ILE A 90 -10.63 -5.19 2.43
N GLN A 91 -11.51 -6.09 2.01
CA GLN A 91 -11.27 -7.52 1.99
C GLN A 91 -11.62 -8.10 0.63
N PHE A 92 -10.70 -8.87 0.06
CA PHE A 92 -10.83 -9.41 -1.29
C PHE A 92 -9.91 -10.61 -1.50
N VAL A 93 -10.06 -11.30 -2.62
CA VAL A 93 -9.18 -12.40 -3.01
C VAL A 93 -8.21 -11.93 -4.08
N ALA A 94 -6.91 -12.20 -3.88
CA ALA A 94 -5.89 -11.98 -4.90
C ALA A 94 -4.73 -12.98 -4.78
N PRO A 95 -3.93 -13.19 -5.84
CA PRO A 95 -2.73 -14.00 -5.76
C PRO A 95 -1.65 -13.25 -4.98
N MET A 96 -0.93 -13.98 -4.12
CA MET A 96 0.27 -13.42 -3.47
C MET A 96 1.50 -13.56 -4.37
N PRO A 97 2.47 -12.63 -4.25
CA PRO A 97 3.77 -12.79 -4.90
C PRO A 97 4.39 -14.15 -4.52
N GLY A 98 5.01 -14.84 -5.51
CA GLY A 98 5.44 -16.23 -5.38
C GLY A 98 6.40 -16.55 -4.22
N TYR A 99 7.10 -15.55 -3.69
CA TYR A 99 7.96 -15.68 -2.50
C TYR A 99 7.22 -15.54 -1.16
N LEU A 100 6.01 -14.97 -1.16
CA LEU A 100 5.17 -14.78 0.04
C LEU A 100 3.98 -15.75 0.07
N GLY A 101 3.56 -16.27 -1.07
CA GLY A 101 2.40 -17.13 -1.22
C GLY A 101 2.74 -18.54 -1.63
N SER A 102 2.39 -19.52 -0.83
CA SER A 102 2.33 -20.92 -1.22
C SER A 102 0.86 -21.36 -1.23
N GLY A 103 0.43 -21.96 -2.33
CA GLY A 103 -0.83 -22.69 -2.34
C GLY A 103 -2.02 -22.07 -3.05
N GLY A 104 -1.89 -20.92 -3.74
CA GLY A 104 -2.97 -20.38 -4.58
C GLY A 104 -3.52 -19.03 -4.15
N PRO A 105 -4.75 -18.68 -4.56
CA PRO A 105 -5.40 -17.43 -4.19
C PRO A 105 -5.55 -17.29 -2.68
N GLN A 106 -5.40 -16.06 -2.19
CA GLN A 106 -5.50 -15.75 -0.76
C GLN A 106 -6.53 -14.65 -0.52
N VAL A 107 -7.25 -14.78 0.56
CA VAL A 107 -8.05 -13.70 1.13
C VAL A 107 -7.10 -12.70 1.73
N GLN A 108 -7.25 -11.44 1.38
CA GLN A 108 -6.41 -10.33 1.80
C GLN A 108 -7.28 -9.29 2.50
N LEU A 109 -6.83 -8.83 3.65
CA LEU A 109 -7.42 -7.73 4.40
C LEU A 109 -6.40 -6.59 4.45
N ILE A 110 -6.80 -5.41 4.02
CA ILE A 110 -6.03 -4.17 4.18
C ILE A 110 -6.86 -3.25 5.05
N GLU A 111 -6.28 -2.83 6.15
CA GLU A 111 -7.00 -2.11 7.19
C GLU A 111 -6.23 -0.87 7.63
N LEU A 112 -6.97 0.23 7.79
CA LEU A 112 -6.48 1.46 8.38
C LEU A 112 -6.91 1.51 9.84
N THR A 113 -5.98 1.25 10.76
CA THR A 113 -6.28 1.20 12.19
C THR A 113 -6.73 2.57 12.71
N SER A 114 -7.40 2.58 13.87
CA SER A 114 -7.86 3.78 14.54
C SER A 114 -6.96 4.10 15.72
N GLY A 115 -6.68 5.39 15.98
CA GLY A 115 -5.91 5.81 17.15
C GLY A 115 -4.91 6.92 16.85
N THR A 116 -4.09 7.25 17.85
CA THR A 116 -3.09 8.31 17.76
C THR A 116 -1.93 7.95 16.82
N ASP A 117 -1.63 6.65 16.73
CA ASP A 117 -0.60 6.09 15.85
C ASP A 117 -1.27 5.14 14.84
N SER A 118 -2.13 5.68 14.00
CA SER A 118 -2.81 4.89 12.98
C SER A 118 -1.82 4.37 11.95
N VAL A 119 -1.98 3.11 11.58
CA VAL A 119 -1.17 2.43 10.58
C VAL A 119 -2.08 1.84 9.50
N LEU A 120 -1.56 1.73 8.29
CA LEU A 120 -2.13 0.89 7.25
C LEU A 120 -1.48 -0.47 7.35
N GLN A 121 -2.27 -1.50 7.61
CA GLN A 121 -1.79 -2.87 7.81
C GLN A 121 -2.41 -3.85 6.82
N PHE A 122 -1.72 -4.95 6.62
CA PHE A 122 -2.07 -6.00 5.67
C PHE A 122 -2.02 -7.37 6.34
N SER A 123 -3.11 -8.12 6.22
CA SER A 123 -3.23 -9.51 6.64
C SER A 123 -3.67 -10.38 5.48
N HIS A 124 -3.33 -11.66 5.50
CA HIS A 124 -3.73 -12.59 4.45
C HIS A 124 -3.84 -14.02 4.95
N ALA A 125 -4.74 -14.77 4.35
CA ALA A 125 -4.93 -16.20 4.60
C ALA A 125 -5.23 -16.95 3.31
N LEU A 126 -4.97 -18.25 3.27
CA LEU A 126 -5.30 -19.09 2.11
C LEU A 126 -6.82 -19.13 1.91
N LEU A 127 -7.26 -18.96 0.65
CA LEU A 127 -8.69 -19.07 0.32
C LEU A 127 -9.23 -20.51 0.55
N GLN A 128 -8.40 -21.52 0.32
CA GLN A 128 -8.82 -22.90 0.55
C GLN A 128 -8.96 -23.19 2.05
N GLY A 129 -10.18 -23.42 2.50
CA GLY A 129 -10.50 -23.64 3.91
C GLY A 129 -10.36 -22.34 4.71
N TYR A 130 -10.74 -21.22 4.10
CA TYR A 130 -10.73 -19.91 4.74
C TYR A 130 -11.74 -19.88 5.90
N GLU A 131 -11.30 -19.35 7.00
CA GLU A 131 -12.05 -18.95 8.18
C GLU A 131 -11.49 -17.57 8.58
N GLU A 132 -12.34 -16.67 9.04
CA GLU A 132 -11.96 -15.27 9.29
C GLU A 132 -10.82 -15.16 10.31
N GLU A 133 -10.80 -16.03 11.31
CA GLU A 133 -9.78 -16.10 12.36
C GLU A 133 -8.39 -16.33 11.81
N ARG A 134 -8.27 -16.98 10.65
CA ARG A 134 -6.97 -17.26 9.99
C ARG A 134 -6.24 -16.01 9.48
N LEU A 135 -6.94 -14.90 9.30
CA LEU A 135 -6.31 -13.62 8.99
C LEU A 135 -5.43 -13.12 10.14
N PHE A 136 -5.74 -13.57 11.36
CA PHE A 136 -5.07 -13.15 12.59
C PHE A 136 -4.09 -14.20 13.15
N ASP A 137 -3.90 -15.32 12.45
CA ASP A 137 -2.90 -16.35 12.81
C ASP A 137 -1.46 -15.82 12.78
N ARG A 138 -1.25 -14.72 12.09
CA ARG A 138 0.05 -14.04 11.94
C ARG A 138 -0.11 -12.57 12.27
N ASP A 139 0.98 -11.98 12.76
CA ASP A 139 1.03 -10.54 12.93
C ASP A 139 0.84 -9.84 11.57
N PRO A 140 0.00 -8.78 11.51
CA PRO A 140 -0.20 -8.03 10.29
C PRO A 140 1.07 -7.34 9.84
N VAL A 141 1.27 -7.23 8.54
CA VAL A 141 2.38 -6.49 7.95
C VAL A 141 2.02 -5.01 7.91
N ILE A 142 2.81 -4.17 8.57
CA ILE A 142 2.63 -2.72 8.52
C ILE A 142 3.10 -2.22 7.16
N LEU A 143 2.20 -1.60 6.40
CA LEU A 143 2.47 -0.99 5.11
C LEU A 143 2.84 0.48 5.22
N LEU A 144 2.19 1.23 6.12
CA LEU A 144 2.43 2.65 6.37
C LEU A 144 2.26 2.94 7.85
N GLU A 145 3.15 3.76 8.40
CA GLU A 145 3.09 4.28 9.75
C GLU A 145 2.78 5.79 9.75
N GLY A 146 2.31 6.32 10.89
CA GLY A 146 2.09 7.74 11.08
C GLY A 146 0.95 8.32 10.24
N VAL A 147 -0.08 7.52 9.95
CA VAL A 147 -1.27 7.98 9.24
C VAL A 147 -2.13 8.83 10.15
N GLN A 148 -2.37 10.08 9.78
CA GLN A 148 -3.26 10.98 10.51
C GLN A 148 -4.71 10.81 10.09
N SER A 149 -4.96 10.79 8.79
CA SER A 149 -6.28 10.59 8.21
C SER A 149 -6.16 9.84 6.88
N GLY A 150 -7.25 9.24 6.46
CA GLY A 150 -7.30 8.53 5.19
C GLY A 150 -8.52 7.63 5.11
N GLY A 151 -8.73 7.06 3.94
CA GLY A 151 -9.84 6.14 3.74
C GLY A 151 -9.90 5.58 2.33
N PHE A 152 -10.65 4.48 2.24
CA PHE A 152 -10.97 3.84 0.98
C PHE A 152 -12.25 4.39 0.40
N GLU A 153 -12.28 4.46 -0.92
CA GLU A 153 -13.47 4.80 -1.68
C GLU A 153 -13.56 3.86 -2.88
N PHE A 154 -14.77 3.57 -3.28
CA PHE A 154 -15.12 2.57 -4.28
C PHE A 154 -15.90 3.20 -5.43
N LEU A 155 -15.57 2.83 -6.64
CA LEU A 155 -16.31 3.20 -7.83
C LEU A 155 -17.07 1.97 -8.32
N GLY A 156 -18.40 2.08 -8.37
CA GLY A 156 -19.30 1.06 -8.90
C GLY A 156 -19.95 1.47 -10.22
N LEU A 157 -20.89 0.65 -10.66
CA LEU A 157 -21.83 0.99 -11.73
C LEU A 157 -23.19 1.35 -11.13
N ASP A 158 -23.89 2.28 -11.76
CA ASP A 158 -25.28 2.58 -11.48
C ASP A 158 -26.23 1.59 -12.19
N GLU A 159 -27.54 1.80 -12.05
CA GLU A 159 -28.58 0.95 -12.65
C GLU A 159 -28.55 0.96 -14.19
N ASP A 160 -28.01 2.01 -14.79
CA ASP A 160 -27.87 2.18 -16.24
C ASP A 160 -26.55 1.56 -16.76
N GLY A 161 -25.68 1.07 -15.86
CA GLY A 161 -24.38 0.49 -16.21
C GLY A 161 -23.29 1.54 -16.45
N GLU A 162 -23.51 2.79 -16.07
CA GLU A 162 -22.53 3.86 -16.14
C GLU A 162 -21.75 3.96 -14.81
N PRO A 163 -20.52 4.50 -14.82
CA PRO A 163 -19.77 4.69 -13.56
C PRO A 163 -20.52 5.60 -12.59
N ALA A 164 -20.83 5.06 -11.43
CA ALA A 164 -21.43 5.80 -10.31
C ALA A 164 -20.42 6.76 -9.66
N GLY A 165 -20.87 7.55 -8.69
CA GLY A 165 -19.96 8.33 -7.86
C GLY A 165 -19.10 7.47 -6.94
N TRP A 166 -18.03 8.05 -6.41
CA TRP A 166 -17.22 7.40 -5.38
C TRP A 166 -17.99 7.29 -4.06
N THR A 167 -17.99 6.12 -3.46
CA THR A 167 -18.63 5.82 -2.17
C THR A 167 -17.61 5.29 -1.18
N SER A 168 -17.81 5.57 0.11
CA SER A 168 -16.94 5.06 1.19
C SER A 168 -17.41 3.72 1.78
N SER A 169 -18.46 3.12 1.23
CA SER A 169 -18.98 1.80 1.59
C SER A 169 -19.32 1.05 0.32
N TRP A 170 -19.07 -0.25 0.31
CA TRP A 170 -19.39 -1.12 -0.81
C TRP A 170 -20.59 -1.99 -0.48
N ASP A 171 -21.72 -1.70 -1.13
CA ASP A 171 -23.02 -2.32 -0.82
C ASP A 171 -23.36 -3.53 -1.74
N GLN A 172 -22.44 -3.90 -2.64
CA GLN A 172 -22.61 -5.00 -3.62
C GLN A 172 -21.59 -6.12 -3.37
N PRO A 173 -21.72 -6.91 -2.30
CA PRO A 173 -20.68 -7.85 -1.86
C PRO A 173 -20.38 -8.96 -2.89
N GLU A 174 -21.32 -9.27 -3.77
CA GLU A 174 -21.15 -10.26 -4.86
C GLU A 174 -20.29 -9.75 -6.01
N LEU A 175 -20.02 -8.45 -6.08
CA LEU A 175 -19.31 -7.81 -7.19
C LEU A 175 -18.03 -7.14 -6.74
N LEU A 176 -17.04 -7.10 -7.64
CA LEU A 176 -15.86 -6.27 -7.46
C LEU A 176 -16.17 -4.83 -7.89
N PRO A 177 -15.61 -3.81 -7.19
CA PRO A 177 -15.67 -2.43 -7.65
C PRO A 177 -14.92 -2.25 -8.98
N LEU A 178 -15.30 -1.27 -9.79
CA LEU A 178 -14.55 -0.89 -11.00
C LEU A 178 -13.18 -0.34 -10.65
N ALA A 179 -13.11 0.42 -9.57
CA ALA A 179 -11.87 0.97 -9.05
C ALA A 179 -11.95 1.17 -7.53
N VAL A 180 -10.81 1.06 -6.89
CA VAL A 180 -10.61 1.39 -5.48
C VAL A 180 -9.64 2.56 -5.39
N ARG A 181 -10.00 3.57 -4.61
CA ARG A 181 -9.16 4.72 -4.29
C ARG A 181 -8.76 4.68 -2.82
N LEU A 182 -7.50 4.95 -2.54
CA LEU A 182 -7.00 5.16 -1.19
C LEU A 182 -6.34 6.53 -1.09
N ASN A 183 -6.85 7.36 -0.21
CA ASN A 183 -6.25 8.61 0.20
C ASN A 183 -5.65 8.46 1.60
N VAL A 184 -4.45 9.01 1.80
CA VAL A 184 -3.74 8.98 3.08
C VAL A 184 -3.07 10.33 3.31
N GLU A 185 -3.21 10.85 4.53
CA GLU A 185 -2.52 12.02 5.03
C GLU A 185 -1.67 11.61 6.23
N PHE A 186 -0.43 12.07 6.27
CA PHE A 186 0.49 11.76 7.37
C PHE A 186 0.44 12.79 8.47
N ALA A 187 0.71 12.36 9.71
CA ALA A 187 0.81 13.24 10.87
C ALA A 187 2.07 14.09 10.82
N GLY A 188 1.96 15.36 11.27
CA GLY A 188 3.09 16.24 11.51
C GLY A 188 3.65 16.93 10.27
N ASP A 189 4.84 17.53 10.42
CA ASP A 189 5.59 18.24 9.37
C ASP A 189 6.40 17.28 8.49
N THR A 190 5.88 16.08 8.27
CA THR A 190 6.50 15.10 7.38
C THR A 190 6.31 15.56 5.94
N ARG A 191 7.41 15.79 5.23
CA ARG A 191 7.42 16.12 3.79
C ARG A 191 7.03 14.92 2.91
N LEU A 192 6.48 13.87 3.51
CA LEU A 192 5.97 12.70 2.81
C LEU A 192 4.57 13.02 2.28
N LEU A 193 4.41 12.94 0.96
CA LEU A 193 3.14 13.07 0.29
C LEU A 193 2.75 11.70 -0.24
N TRP A 194 1.60 11.19 0.16
CA TRP A 194 1.02 10.00 -0.45
C TRP A 194 0.47 10.36 -1.83
N PRO A 195 0.99 9.78 -2.92
CA PRO A 195 0.36 9.96 -4.22
C PRO A 195 -1.00 9.28 -4.19
N GLU A 196 -2.03 9.94 -4.69
CA GLU A 196 -3.35 9.32 -4.81
C GLU A 196 -3.24 7.93 -5.44
N LEU A 197 -3.69 6.92 -4.72
CA LEU A 197 -3.74 5.55 -5.23
C LEU A 197 -5.13 5.30 -5.81
N VAL A 198 -5.23 5.24 -7.12
CA VAL A 198 -6.41 4.73 -7.82
C VAL A 198 -6.00 3.47 -8.55
N ALA A 199 -6.63 2.36 -8.22
CA ALA A 199 -6.40 1.07 -8.86
C ALA A 199 -7.70 0.61 -9.54
N GLY A 200 -7.70 0.55 -10.86
CA GLY A 200 -8.78 -0.05 -11.64
C GLY A 200 -8.74 -1.57 -11.49
N VAL A 201 -9.85 -2.17 -11.16
CA VAL A 201 -9.99 -3.62 -11.15
C VAL A 201 -10.15 -4.08 -12.60
N ARG A 202 -9.33 -5.03 -13.02
CA ARG A 202 -9.43 -5.59 -14.38
C ARG A 202 -10.64 -6.53 -14.47
N ILE A 203 -11.80 -5.94 -14.69
CA ILE A 203 -12.99 -6.67 -15.05
C ILE A 203 -12.99 -6.74 -16.59
N ASP A 204 -13.17 -7.93 -17.15
CA ASP A 204 -13.33 -8.07 -18.60
C ASP A 204 -14.60 -7.30 -19.00
N GLU A 205 -14.46 -6.21 -19.75
CA GLU A 205 -15.60 -5.39 -20.21
C GLU A 205 -16.67 -6.23 -20.93
N SER A 206 -16.25 -7.34 -21.56
CA SER A 206 -17.17 -8.28 -22.19
C SER A 206 -18.02 -9.08 -21.19
N ALA A 207 -17.61 -9.13 -19.93
CA ALA A 207 -18.38 -9.74 -18.83
C ALA A 207 -19.36 -8.76 -18.19
N VAL A 208 -19.06 -7.44 -18.23
CA VAL A 208 -19.90 -6.38 -17.67
C VAL A 208 -20.98 -5.93 -18.67
N GLN A 209 -20.62 -5.77 -19.93
CA GLN A 209 -21.58 -5.49 -21.00
C GLN A 209 -22.14 -6.82 -21.52
N GLY A 210 -23.33 -7.18 -21.06
CA GLY A 210 -24.07 -8.34 -21.56
C GLY A 210 -24.32 -8.24 -23.07
N GLY A 211 -23.30 -8.47 -23.87
CA GLY A 211 -23.44 -8.66 -25.32
C GLY A 211 -24.35 -9.84 -25.55
N ALA A 212 -25.30 -9.71 -26.51
CA ALA A 212 -26.30 -10.72 -26.79
C ALA A 212 -25.68 -12.13 -26.91
N GLY A 213 -25.89 -12.95 -25.87
CA GLY A 213 -25.40 -14.33 -25.80
C GLY A 213 -24.19 -14.58 -24.91
N ARG A 214 -23.58 -13.57 -24.27
CA ARG A 214 -22.54 -13.76 -23.24
C ARG A 214 -23.13 -13.54 -21.87
N PRO A 215 -22.80 -14.40 -20.88
CA PRO A 215 -23.30 -14.21 -19.53
C PRO A 215 -22.69 -12.92 -18.95
N THR A 216 -23.52 -12.12 -18.32
CA THR A 216 -23.09 -10.97 -17.51
C THR A 216 -22.11 -11.45 -16.43
N TYR A 217 -21.24 -10.57 -15.94
CA TYR A 217 -20.28 -10.87 -14.85
C TYR A 217 -20.98 -11.58 -13.67
N GLU A 218 -22.13 -11.07 -13.25
CA GLU A 218 -22.97 -11.68 -12.22
C GLU A 218 -23.44 -13.11 -12.60
N GLN A 219 -23.86 -13.33 -13.84
CA GLN A 219 -24.24 -14.66 -14.33
C GLN A 219 -23.04 -15.60 -14.44
N THR A 220 -21.85 -15.05 -14.76
CA THR A 220 -20.62 -15.84 -14.80
C THR A 220 -20.23 -16.30 -13.41
N ILE A 221 -20.32 -15.43 -12.40
CA ILE A 221 -20.10 -15.76 -11.00
C ILE A 221 -21.14 -16.75 -10.53
N LYS A 222 -22.43 -16.50 -10.71
CA LYS A 222 -23.52 -17.46 -10.37
C LYS A 222 -23.30 -18.82 -11.02
N ASN A 223 -22.85 -18.88 -12.28
CA ASN A 223 -22.56 -20.13 -12.98
C ASN A 223 -21.34 -20.87 -12.41
N LEU A 224 -20.31 -20.15 -11.98
CA LEU A 224 -19.13 -20.71 -11.33
C LEU A 224 -19.49 -21.30 -9.95
N ILE A 225 -20.25 -20.55 -9.14
CA ILE A 225 -20.69 -20.94 -7.82
C ILE A 225 -21.68 -22.11 -7.87
N SER A 226 -22.65 -22.08 -8.80
CA SER A 226 -23.66 -23.13 -8.95
C SER A 226 -23.16 -24.44 -9.59
N GLY A 227 -21.88 -24.54 -9.90
CA GLY A 227 -21.26 -25.73 -10.48
C GLY A 227 -21.69 -26.06 -11.92
N LYS A 228 -22.49 -25.20 -12.56
CA LYS A 228 -22.99 -25.40 -13.95
C LYS A 228 -21.91 -25.21 -15.03
N GLY A 229 -20.72 -24.73 -14.68
CA GLY A 229 -19.58 -24.51 -15.60
C GLY A 229 -18.83 -25.78 -16.02
N ARG A 230 -19.15 -26.95 -15.47
CA ARG A 230 -18.37 -28.19 -15.71
C ARG A 230 -18.93 -29.17 -16.74
N ALA A 231 -19.97 -28.81 -17.44
CA ALA A 231 -20.59 -29.71 -18.43
C ALA A 231 -20.46 -29.17 -19.86
N LYS A 232 -19.30 -29.35 -20.49
CA LYS A 232 -19.15 -29.69 -21.92
C LYS A 232 -17.67 -29.73 -22.34
N LYS A 233 -17.02 -30.85 -22.08
CA LYS A 233 -15.97 -31.39 -22.96
C LYS A 233 -16.32 -32.84 -23.20
N LYS A 234 -16.92 -33.06 -24.34
CA LYS A 234 -16.89 -34.32 -25.06
C LYS A 234 -16.26 -34.04 -26.41
#